data_0b4edcf75c9e8ea137836140d8d3ba53
#
_entry.id   0b4edcf75c9e8ea137836140d8d3ba53
#
_cell.length_a   1.000
_cell.length_b   1.000
_cell.length_c   1.000
_cell.angle_alpha   90.00
_cell.angle_beta   90.00
_cell.angle_gamma   90.00
#
_symmetry.space_group_name_H-M   'P 1'
#
loop_
_entity.id
_entity.type
_entity.pdbx_description
1 polymer ?
#
loop_
_entity_poly.entity_id
_entity_poly.type
_entity_poly.pdbx_seq_one_letter_code
_entity_poly.pdbx_strand_id
1 'polypeptide(L)'
;MKKVGLIMGSDSDLPVVQKAAAVLKELGIPYETHVYSAHRTPAEASAWSTAARDEGFGVVIAFAGMAAHLAGAIAANTTLPVIGVPCKSAALDGMDALLSTVMMPSGIPVATVAIDGGKNAALLAAEILALSDEELAQALIARRNAESEAVLKKDKTIEERI
;
A
#
# COMPACT_ATOMS: atom_id res chain seq x y z
N MET A 1 8.34 -16.17 -5.07
CA MET A 1 7.69 -14.82 -5.00
C MET A 1 8.28 -14.03 -3.84
N LYS A 2 8.55 -12.72 -4.03
CA LYS A 2 8.98 -11.81 -2.97
C LYS A 2 7.80 -11.41 -2.09
N LYS A 3 8.04 -11.13 -0.80
CA LYS A 3 6.99 -10.71 0.14
C LYS A 3 6.80 -9.19 0.17
N VAL A 4 5.66 -8.74 0.68
CA VAL A 4 5.31 -7.32 0.86
C VAL A 4 5.39 -6.96 2.33
N GLY A 5 6.04 -5.83 2.66
CA GLY A 5 6.03 -5.25 4.00
C GLY A 5 4.83 -4.32 4.17
N LEU A 6 4.01 -4.52 5.20
CA LEU A 6 2.92 -3.63 5.60
C LEU A 6 3.33 -2.91 6.89
N ILE A 7 3.65 -1.63 6.81
CA ILE A 7 4.14 -0.86 7.96
C ILE A 7 3.13 0.24 8.27
N MET A 8 2.65 0.27 9.50
CA MET A 8 1.73 1.32 9.96
C MET A 8 2.35 2.15 11.09
N GLY A 9 2.09 3.45 11.10
CA GLY A 9 2.60 4.38 12.12
C GLY A 9 1.89 4.26 13.47
N SER A 10 0.67 3.72 13.45
CA SER A 10 -0.17 3.47 14.62
C SER A 10 -1.14 2.33 14.32
N ASP A 11 -1.61 1.65 15.36
CA ASP A 11 -2.67 0.65 15.29
C ASP A 11 -4.04 1.24 14.89
N SER A 12 -4.20 2.57 14.98
CA SER A 12 -5.36 3.28 14.43
C SER A 12 -5.50 3.12 12.91
N ASP A 13 -4.40 2.83 12.20
CA ASP A 13 -4.38 2.65 10.75
C ASP A 13 -4.77 1.22 10.32
N LEU A 14 -4.91 0.30 11.30
CA LEU A 14 -5.19 -1.12 11.07
C LEU A 14 -6.38 -1.39 10.12
N PRO A 15 -7.52 -0.67 10.19
CA PRO A 15 -8.63 -0.89 9.26
C PRO A 15 -8.26 -0.69 7.79
N VAL A 16 -7.31 0.22 7.49
CA VAL A 16 -6.83 0.45 6.12
C VAL A 16 -5.82 -0.63 5.72
N VAL A 17 -4.94 -1.03 6.65
CA VAL A 17 -3.98 -2.14 6.46
C VAL A 17 -4.70 -3.46 6.18
N GLN A 18 -5.78 -3.75 6.89
CA GLN A 18 -6.59 -4.96 6.67
C GLN A 18 -7.15 -5.05 5.25
N LYS A 19 -7.51 -3.90 4.63
CA LYS A 19 -7.96 -3.88 3.23
C LYS A 19 -6.84 -4.29 2.27
N ALA A 20 -5.60 -3.87 2.54
CA ALA A 20 -4.44 -4.27 1.76
C ALA A 20 -4.10 -5.75 1.96
N ALA A 21 -4.06 -6.19 3.22
CA ALA A 21 -3.78 -7.58 3.58
C ALA A 21 -4.76 -8.58 2.94
N ALA A 22 -6.05 -8.20 2.88
CA ALA A 22 -7.08 -9.03 2.22
C ALA A 22 -6.78 -9.24 0.73
N VAL A 23 -6.34 -8.21 0.01
CA VAL A 23 -5.97 -8.31 -1.41
C VAL A 23 -4.71 -9.16 -1.59
N LEU A 24 -3.68 -8.95 -0.77
CA LEU A 24 -2.46 -9.76 -0.83
C LEU A 24 -2.75 -11.24 -0.57
N LYS A 25 -3.60 -11.54 0.42
CA LYS A 25 -4.04 -12.90 0.72
C LYS A 25 -4.81 -13.53 -0.43
N GLU A 26 -5.73 -12.78 -1.06
CA GLU A 26 -6.50 -13.23 -2.23
C GLU A 26 -5.58 -13.62 -3.39
N LEU A 27 -4.51 -12.85 -3.61
CA LEU A 27 -3.52 -13.06 -4.67
C LEU A 27 -2.40 -14.06 -4.28
N GLY A 28 -2.43 -14.63 -3.08
CA GLY A 28 -1.41 -15.55 -2.60
C GLY A 28 -0.03 -14.91 -2.34
N ILE A 29 0.03 -13.59 -2.20
CA ILE A 29 1.27 -12.84 -1.98
C ILE A 29 1.63 -12.88 -0.49
N PRO A 30 2.81 -13.39 -0.10
CA PRO A 30 3.25 -13.38 1.30
C PRO A 30 3.50 -11.96 1.77
N TYR A 31 3.15 -11.66 3.02
CA TYR A 31 3.38 -10.35 3.64
C TYR A 31 3.70 -10.45 5.12
N GLU A 32 4.35 -9.42 5.64
CA GLU A 32 4.57 -9.22 7.08
C GLU A 32 4.05 -7.83 7.47
N THR A 33 3.57 -7.71 8.71
CA THR A 33 2.94 -6.47 9.19
C THR A 33 3.62 -6.01 10.48
N HIS A 34 3.97 -4.71 10.53
CA HIS A 34 4.58 -4.08 11.70
C HIS A 34 3.95 -2.75 12.05
N VAL A 35 4.01 -2.39 13.32
CA VAL A 35 3.70 -1.05 13.82
C VAL A 35 5.01 -0.36 14.16
N TYR A 36 5.48 0.52 13.26
CA TYR A 36 6.67 1.35 13.46
C TYR A 36 6.34 2.80 13.13
N SER A 37 6.53 3.67 14.10
CA SER A 37 6.30 5.11 13.93
C SER A 37 7.59 5.82 13.54
N ALA A 38 7.57 6.60 12.45
CA ALA A 38 8.71 7.43 12.08
C ALA A 38 9.13 8.43 13.18
N HIS A 39 8.17 8.83 14.02
CA HIS A 39 8.41 9.82 15.09
C HIS A 39 8.69 9.18 16.45
N ARG A 40 8.05 8.05 16.78
CA ARG A 40 8.10 7.43 18.11
C ARG A 40 9.06 6.24 18.20
N THR A 41 9.29 5.55 17.08
CA THR A 41 10.19 4.40 16.96
C THR A 41 11.07 4.51 15.69
N PRO A 42 11.82 5.63 15.53
CA PRO A 42 12.58 5.89 14.31
C PRO A 42 13.72 4.89 14.09
N ALA A 43 14.33 4.40 15.16
CA ALA A 43 15.42 3.42 15.05
C ALA A 43 14.94 2.08 14.50
N GLU A 44 13.81 1.57 14.97
CA GLU A 44 13.19 0.33 14.52
C GLU A 44 12.72 0.44 13.06
N ALA A 45 12.07 1.56 12.72
CA ALA A 45 11.64 1.82 11.35
C ALA A 45 12.83 1.86 10.38
N SER A 46 13.94 2.52 10.75
CA SER A 46 15.16 2.60 9.95
C SER A 46 15.85 1.24 9.82
N ALA A 47 16.04 0.53 10.93
CA ALA A 47 16.68 -0.79 10.92
C ALA A 47 15.91 -1.78 10.06
N TRP A 48 14.59 -1.85 10.22
CA TRP A 48 13.74 -2.74 9.44
C TRP A 48 13.82 -2.42 7.94
N SER A 49 13.67 -1.13 7.55
CA SER A 49 13.68 -0.73 6.15
C SER A 49 15.03 -0.94 5.46
N THR A 50 16.14 -0.81 6.21
CA THR A 50 17.49 -1.11 5.70
C THR A 50 17.66 -2.61 5.43
N ALA A 51 17.18 -3.48 6.31
CA ALA A 51 17.30 -4.93 6.19
C ALA A 51 16.29 -5.54 5.19
N ALA A 52 15.20 -4.87 4.89
CA ALA A 52 14.05 -5.43 4.18
C ALA A 52 14.41 -6.12 2.86
N ARG A 53 15.36 -5.57 2.08
CA ARG A 53 15.79 -6.19 0.81
C ARG A 53 16.42 -7.57 1.02
N ASP A 54 17.31 -7.68 1.99
CA ASP A 54 18.05 -8.93 2.29
C ASP A 54 17.14 -9.96 2.96
N GLU A 55 16.08 -9.50 3.63
CA GLU A 55 15.04 -10.34 4.21
C GLU A 55 13.98 -10.82 3.20
N GLY A 56 14.14 -10.50 1.91
CA GLY A 56 13.31 -11.02 0.83
C GLY A 56 12.05 -10.23 0.51
N PHE A 57 11.94 -9.01 1.02
CA PHE A 57 10.87 -8.10 0.60
C PHE A 57 11.10 -7.59 -0.81
N GLY A 58 10.02 -7.36 -1.56
CA GLY A 58 10.04 -6.79 -2.90
C GLY A 58 9.42 -5.40 -2.97
N VAL A 59 8.46 -5.11 -2.11
CA VAL A 59 7.74 -3.84 -2.02
C VAL A 59 7.39 -3.56 -0.56
N VAL A 60 7.38 -2.29 -0.19
CA VAL A 60 6.90 -1.84 1.13
C VAL A 60 5.67 -0.96 0.95
N ILE A 61 4.62 -1.19 1.73
CA ILE A 61 3.45 -0.32 1.82
C ILE A 61 3.44 0.31 3.21
N ALA A 62 3.50 1.64 3.26
CA ALA A 62 3.53 2.41 4.50
C ALA A 62 2.23 3.19 4.69
N PHE A 63 1.60 3.03 5.86
CA PHE A 63 0.31 3.63 6.21
C PHE A 63 0.55 4.65 7.33
N ALA A 64 0.08 5.87 7.14
CA ALA A 64 0.19 6.92 8.17
C ALA A 64 -0.86 8.00 7.98
N GLY A 65 -1.37 8.51 9.09
CA GLY A 65 -2.25 9.67 9.16
C GLY A 65 -1.54 10.92 9.66
N MET A 66 -2.22 12.06 9.66
CA MET A 66 -1.74 13.36 10.14
C MET A 66 -0.42 13.77 9.45
N ALA A 67 0.65 14.01 10.21
CA ALA A 67 2.01 14.24 9.69
C ALA A 67 2.59 12.90 9.20
N ALA A 68 2.14 12.44 8.05
CA ALA A 68 2.37 11.10 7.49
C ALA A 68 3.78 10.97 6.88
N HIS A 69 4.82 11.08 7.69
CA HIS A 69 6.23 11.03 7.27
C HIS A 69 6.76 9.59 7.09
N LEU A 70 5.99 8.56 7.48
CA LEU A 70 6.48 7.17 7.56
C LEU A 70 6.98 6.66 6.20
N ALA A 71 6.21 6.84 5.13
CA ALA A 71 6.58 6.37 3.80
C ALA A 71 7.91 7.00 3.32
N GLY A 72 8.06 8.31 3.52
CA GLY A 72 9.29 9.04 3.20
C GLY A 72 10.47 8.58 4.05
N ALA A 73 10.28 8.36 5.36
CA ALA A 73 11.32 7.86 6.25
C ALA A 73 11.80 6.45 5.86
N ILE A 74 10.88 5.57 5.46
CA ILE A 74 11.22 4.23 4.96
C ILE A 74 11.96 4.35 3.63
N ALA A 75 11.45 5.12 2.67
CA ALA A 75 12.05 5.29 1.36
C ALA A 75 13.49 5.85 1.41
N ALA A 76 13.80 6.65 2.44
CA ALA A 76 15.16 7.15 2.68
C ALA A 76 16.17 6.07 3.10
N ASN A 77 15.71 4.92 3.57
CA ASN A 77 16.55 3.84 4.10
C ASN A 77 16.58 2.58 3.21
N THR A 78 15.84 2.56 2.11
CA THR A 78 15.81 1.40 1.20
C THR A 78 15.69 1.85 -0.25
N THR A 79 16.13 1.00 -1.18
CA THR A 79 15.89 1.15 -2.62
C THR A 79 14.77 0.22 -3.13
N LEU A 80 14.03 -0.42 -2.23
CA LEU A 80 12.80 -1.11 -2.59
C LEU A 80 11.73 -0.08 -2.98
N PRO A 81 10.79 -0.41 -3.89
CA PRO A 81 9.62 0.41 -4.12
C PRO A 81 8.84 0.62 -2.83
N VAL A 82 8.52 1.88 -2.51
CA VAL A 82 7.71 2.25 -1.35
C VAL A 82 6.41 2.88 -1.83
N ILE A 83 5.30 2.34 -1.37
CA ILE A 83 3.95 2.83 -1.62
C ILE A 83 3.44 3.48 -0.35
N GLY A 84 3.06 4.76 -0.45
CA GLY A 84 2.50 5.52 0.66
C GLY A 84 0.96 5.51 0.62
N VAL A 85 0.35 5.16 1.74
CA VAL A 85 -1.11 5.22 1.93
C VAL A 85 -1.40 6.30 2.98
N PRO A 86 -1.83 7.49 2.57
CA PRO A 86 -2.30 8.49 3.51
C PRO A 86 -3.58 7.99 4.20
N CYS A 87 -3.60 8.00 5.52
CA CYS A 87 -4.75 7.57 6.31
C CYS A 87 -5.56 8.78 6.76
N LYS A 88 -6.89 8.67 6.68
CA LYS A 88 -7.82 9.70 7.11
C LYS A 88 -7.69 9.97 8.60
N SER A 89 -7.68 11.25 8.98
CA SER A 89 -7.77 11.71 10.36
C SER A 89 -8.99 12.63 10.56
N ALA A 90 -9.38 12.84 11.83
CA ALA A 90 -10.59 13.60 12.13
C ALA A 90 -10.50 15.10 11.80
N ALA A 91 -9.29 15.69 11.81
CA ALA A 91 -9.12 17.13 11.70
C ALA A 91 -9.20 17.66 10.25
N LEU A 92 -8.52 16.99 9.30
CA LEU A 92 -8.38 17.45 7.91
C LEU A 92 -8.77 16.37 6.89
N ASP A 93 -9.53 15.36 7.29
CA ASP A 93 -10.04 14.29 6.42
C ASP A 93 -8.97 13.57 5.58
N GLY A 94 -7.70 13.60 6.04
CA GLY A 94 -6.56 12.96 5.38
C GLY A 94 -5.82 13.84 4.37
N MET A 95 -6.23 15.10 4.16
CA MET A 95 -5.50 16.03 3.29
C MET A 95 -4.10 16.32 3.81
N ASP A 96 -3.94 16.46 5.11
CA ASP A 96 -2.66 16.57 5.80
C ASP A 96 -1.74 15.37 5.54
N ALA A 97 -2.30 14.17 5.65
CA ALA A 97 -1.58 12.92 5.37
C ALA A 97 -1.22 12.79 3.88
N LEU A 98 -2.13 13.13 2.99
CA LEU A 98 -1.88 13.10 1.54
C LEU A 98 -0.72 14.04 1.17
N LEU A 99 -0.76 15.29 1.59
CA LEU A 99 0.29 16.26 1.27
C LEU A 99 1.63 15.89 1.90
N SER A 100 1.63 15.36 3.13
CA SER A 100 2.85 14.90 3.80
C SER A 100 3.48 13.68 3.12
N THR A 101 2.67 12.83 2.47
CA THR A 101 3.13 11.60 1.82
C THR A 101 3.58 11.84 0.38
N VAL A 102 2.82 12.66 -0.39
CA VAL A 102 3.03 12.81 -1.84
C VAL A 102 4.17 13.78 -2.19
N MET A 103 4.44 14.79 -1.35
CA MET A 103 5.41 15.85 -1.64
C MET A 103 6.84 15.42 -1.25
N MET A 104 7.36 14.39 -1.94
CA MET A 104 8.71 13.89 -1.72
C MET A 104 9.76 14.71 -2.49
N PRO A 105 10.97 14.87 -1.91
CA PRO A 105 12.08 15.54 -2.59
C PRO A 105 12.58 14.68 -3.78
N SER A 106 13.19 15.35 -4.75
CA SER A 106 13.85 14.67 -5.86
C SER A 106 14.93 13.70 -5.36
N GLY A 107 14.90 12.47 -5.88
CA GLY A 107 15.84 11.39 -5.52
C GLY A 107 15.28 10.36 -4.52
N ILE A 108 14.23 10.68 -3.78
CA ILE A 108 13.58 9.74 -2.83
C ILE A 108 12.10 9.60 -3.20
N PRO A 109 11.75 8.76 -4.17
CA PRO A 109 10.37 8.61 -4.62
C PRO A 109 9.52 7.77 -3.67
N VAL A 110 8.25 8.15 -3.53
CA VAL A 110 7.18 7.37 -2.90
C VAL A 110 5.98 7.34 -3.85
N ALA A 111 5.48 6.15 -4.18
CA ALA A 111 4.26 5.99 -4.98
C ALA A 111 3.04 6.17 -4.09
N THR A 112 2.46 7.36 -4.08
CA THR A 112 1.33 7.68 -3.19
C THR A 112 0.00 7.31 -3.84
N VAL A 113 -0.82 6.53 -3.14
CA VAL A 113 -2.19 6.18 -3.54
C VAL A 113 -3.21 7.10 -2.86
N ALA A 114 -4.50 6.90 -3.17
CA ALA A 114 -5.57 7.69 -2.58
C ALA A 114 -5.64 7.56 -1.04
N ILE A 115 -6.26 8.54 -0.38
CA ILE A 115 -6.56 8.49 1.06
C ILE A 115 -7.35 7.21 1.37
N ASP A 116 -6.94 6.46 2.39
CA ASP A 116 -7.46 5.14 2.78
C ASP A 116 -7.41 4.08 1.67
N GLY A 117 -6.57 4.28 0.65
CA GLY A 117 -6.46 3.46 -0.55
C GLY A 117 -5.71 2.14 -0.39
N GLY A 118 -5.87 1.45 0.75
CA GLY A 118 -5.14 0.21 1.06
C GLY A 118 -5.29 -0.89 -0.01
N LYS A 119 -6.48 -1.05 -0.60
CA LYS A 119 -6.69 -2.02 -1.69
C LYS A 119 -5.82 -1.71 -2.92
N ASN A 120 -5.82 -0.45 -3.37
CA ASN A 120 -5.03 -0.04 -4.52
C ASN A 120 -3.53 -0.08 -4.23
N ALA A 121 -3.10 0.17 -2.99
CA ALA A 121 -1.70 -0.02 -2.61
C ALA A 121 -1.26 -1.48 -2.75
N ALA A 122 -2.08 -2.42 -2.31
CA ALA A 122 -1.80 -3.85 -2.47
C ALA A 122 -1.81 -4.30 -3.93
N LEU A 123 -2.74 -3.79 -4.75
CA LEU A 123 -2.77 -4.06 -6.19
C LEU A 123 -1.54 -3.50 -6.90
N LEU A 124 -1.12 -2.27 -6.58
CA LEU A 124 0.10 -1.69 -7.13
C LEU A 124 1.34 -2.49 -6.72
N ALA A 125 1.42 -2.95 -5.46
CA ALA A 125 2.49 -3.84 -5.03
C ALA A 125 2.49 -5.15 -5.82
N ALA A 126 1.31 -5.74 -6.05
CA ALA A 126 1.16 -6.94 -6.86
C ALA A 126 1.59 -6.70 -8.33
N GLU A 127 1.22 -5.58 -8.93
CA GLU A 127 1.63 -5.19 -10.29
C GLU A 127 3.16 -5.06 -10.39
N ILE A 128 3.82 -4.47 -9.38
CA ILE A 128 5.29 -4.37 -9.34
C ILE A 128 5.92 -5.77 -9.25
N LEU A 129 5.40 -6.66 -8.41
CA LEU A 129 5.92 -8.03 -8.28
C LEU A 129 5.65 -8.86 -9.55
N ALA A 130 4.55 -8.63 -10.21
CA ALA A 130 4.15 -9.32 -11.45
C ALA A 130 5.07 -9.03 -12.65
N LEU A 131 5.92 -7.99 -12.59
CA LEU A 131 6.94 -7.74 -13.62
C LEU A 131 7.95 -8.90 -13.76
N SER A 132 8.08 -9.71 -12.73
CA SER A 132 8.96 -10.90 -12.71
C SER A 132 8.23 -12.19 -12.32
N ASP A 133 6.89 -12.20 -12.36
CA ASP A 133 6.05 -13.33 -11.97
C ASP A 133 4.83 -13.42 -12.90
N GLU A 134 4.95 -14.27 -13.93
CA GLU A 134 3.93 -14.41 -14.97
C GLU A 134 2.60 -14.95 -14.42
N GLU A 135 2.65 -15.85 -13.44
CA GLU A 135 1.44 -16.41 -12.83
C GLU A 135 0.63 -15.32 -12.09
N LEU A 136 1.34 -14.46 -11.37
CA LEU A 136 0.72 -13.29 -10.74
C LEU A 136 0.18 -12.27 -11.77
N ALA A 137 0.90 -12.06 -12.88
CA ALA A 137 0.43 -11.19 -13.95
C ALA A 137 -0.90 -11.68 -14.55
N GLN A 138 -1.04 -12.97 -14.80
CA GLN A 138 -2.28 -13.57 -15.30
C GLN A 138 -3.42 -13.49 -14.26
N ALA A 139 -3.12 -13.68 -12.97
CA ALA A 139 -4.10 -13.50 -11.90
C ALA A 139 -4.66 -12.06 -11.84
N LEU A 140 -3.80 -11.05 -12.02
CA LEU A 140 -4.21 -9.64 -12.08
C LEU A 140 -5.11 -9.34 -13.29
N ILE A 141 -4.79 -9.90 -14.47
CA ILE A 141 -5.63 -9.78 -15.67
C ILE A 141 -7.01 -10.41 -15.45
N ALA A 142 -7.05 -11.64 -14.91
CA ALA A 142 -8.29 -12.33 -14.62
C ALA A 142 -9.16 -11.55 -13.63
N ARG A 143 -8.55 -10.98 -12.58
CA ARG A 143 -9.22 -10.11 -11.62
C ARG A 143 -9.86 -8.89 -12.28
N ARG A 144 -9.12 -8.15 -13.13
CA ARG A 144 -9.66 -6.99 -13.86
C ARG A 144 -10.85 -7.35 -14.75
N ASN A 145 -10.75 -8.46 -15.45
CA ASN A 145 -11.84 -8.95 -16.29
C ASN A 145 -13.11 -9.24 -15.47
N ALA A 146 -12.96 -9.91 -14.32
CA ALA A 146 -14.08 -10.19 -13.42
C ALA A 146 -14.72 -8.91 -12.85
N GLU A 147 -13.92 -7.90 -12.49
CA GLU A 147 -14.43 -6.61 -12.04
C GLU A 147 -15.18 -5.86 -13.15
N SER A 148 -14.67 -5.89 -14.39
CA SER A 148 -15.36 -5.32 -15.57
C SER A 148 -16.71 -6.00 -15.82
N GLU A 149 -16.75 -7.34 -15.83
CA GLU A 149 -17.99 -8.09 -15.99
C GLU A 149 -19.01 -7.78 -14.88
N ALA A 150 -18.55 -7.60 -13.64
CA ALA A 150 -19.42 -7.23 -12.54
C ALA A 150 -20.06 -5.84 -12.71
N VAL A 151 -19.33 -4.88 -13.30
CA VAL A 151 -19.88 -3.55 -13.64
C VAL A 151 -20.90 -3.66 -14.76
N LEU A 152 -20.59 -4.40 -15.83
CA LEU A 152 -21.49 -4.59 -16.97
C LEU A 152 -22.80 -5.32 -16.59
N LYS A 153 -22.74 -6.23 -15.60
CA LYS A 153 -23.95 -6.85 -15.04
C LYS A 153 -24.83 -5.83 -14.31
N LYS A 154 -24.23 -4.88 -13.58
CA LYS A 154 -24.98 -3.81 -12.91
C LYS A 154 -25.62 -2.87 -13.93
N ASP A 155 -24.91 -2.53 -15.00
CA ASP A 155 -25.42 -1.69 -16.07
C ASP A 155 -26.71 -2.26 -16.68
N LYS A 156 -26.74 -3.56 -16.97
CA LYS A 156 -27.92 -4.24 -17.54
C LYS A 156 -29.18 -4.19 -16.66
N THR A 157 -29.03 -3.96 -15.37
CA THR A 157 -30.15 -3.96 -14.40
C THR A 157 -30.41 -2.59 -13.80
N ILE A 158 -29.66 -1.56 -14.19
CA ILE A 158 -29.76 -0.25 -13.55
C ILE A 158 -31.08 0.45 -13.86
N GLU A 159 -31.62 0.30 -15.09
CA GLU A 159 -32.91 0.90 -15.49
C GLU A 159 -34.09 0.35 -14.68
N GLU A 160 -34.01 -0.92 -14.26
CA GLU A 160 -35.05 -1.55 -13.42
C GLU A 160 -35.08 -0.97 -11.98
N ARG A 161 -34.10 -0.14 -11.59
CA ARG A 161 -33.90 0.41 -10.25
C ARG A 161 -34.22 1.91 -10.17
N ILE A 162 -34.56 2.53 -11.30
CA ILE A 162 -34.97 3.92 -11.43
C ILE A 162 -36.50 4.00 -11.59
#